data_bd58a3cabf8a6f3edf52bc32177d7670
#
_entry.id   bd58a3cabf8a6f3edf52bc32177d7670
#
_cell.length_a   1.000
_cell.length_b   1.000
_cell.length_c   1.000
_cell.angle_alpha   90.00
_cell.angle_beta   90.00
_cell.angle_gamma   90.00
#
_symmetry.space_group_name_H-M   'P 1'
#
loop_
_entity.id
_entity.type
_entity.pdbx_description
1 polymer ?
#
loop_
_entity_poly.entity_id
_entity_poly.type
_entity_poly.pdbx_seq_one_letter_code
_entity_poly.pdbx_strand_id
1 'polypeptide(L)'
;VCMYNPGAVFRVAGGSIMKICSISEVLSGAVPVGSEVMVRGWVRTRRESGMGLSFVAVHDGSCFAPLQAVADKGLDNYESEVVRLSAGCSVTVQGQVVKSLGKGQDVELKVSRLDVVGWVDDPETYPIQPKPHSLEYLREVAHLRPRTNIIGATMRVRDCLAQAVHRFFHERGFYWIHTPLITASDAEGAGDMFRVSTLDFANLPRTESGAVDFDKDFFGREARLTVSGQLNVETYCLAMSRVYTFGPTFRAENSNTRRHLAEFWMIEPEIAFANLMDDAALAEQFLKYIFKAVLDERSDDLAFFNKFVDKTVISRLESFVNSEFAVMEYTEAIEHLKKAKVTFEFQPEWGCDLQAEHERHLSEHVVGRPVAVINYPKDIKAFYMRMNDDGRTVAAMDILAPGIGEIVGGSQ
;
A
#
# COMPACT_ATOMS: atom_id res chain seq x y z
N VAL A 1 -23.30 -10.79 5.83
CA VAL A 1 -21.87 -10.99 5.47
C VAL A 1 -21.79 -12.39 4.87
N CYS A 2 -21.81 -12.50 3.52
CA CYS A 2 -21.54 -13.77 2.87
C CYS A 2 -20.04 -14.04 2.98
N MET A 3 -19.64 -15.04 3.76
CA MET A 3 -18.27 -15.51 3.78
C MET A 3 -17.95 -16.12 2.41
N TYR A 4 -16.99 -15.53 1.69
CA TYR A 4 -16.37 -16.13 0.53
C TYR A 4 -15.53 -17.32 1.01
N ASN A 5 -15.89 -18.52 0.58
CA ASN A 5 -15.09 -19.72 0.84
C ASN A 5 -14.46 -20.15 -0.50
N PRO A 6 -13.18 -19.88 -0.73
CA PRO A 6 -12.48 -20.36 -1.92
C PRO A 6 -12.37 -21.88 -1.82
N GLY A 7 -13.09 -22.60 -2.67
CA GLY A 7 -13.21 -24.04 -2.64
C GLY A 7 -14.58 -24.57 -2.18
N ALA A 8 -15.53 -23.67 -1.91
CA ALA A 8 -16.90 -24.09 -1.66
C ALA A 8 -17.47 -24.76 -2.92
N VAL A 9 -17.82 -26.01 -2.75
CA VAL A 9 -18.42 -26.83 -3.78
C VAL A 9 -19.93 -26.82 -3.56
N PHE A 10 -20.69 -26.26 -4.49
CA PHE A 10 -22.14 -26.30 -4.44
C PHE A 10 -22.69 -27.45 -5.31
N ARG A 11 -23.62 -28.23 -4.75
CA ARG A 11 -24.43 -29.15 -5.55
C ARG A 11 -25.50 -28.35 -6.28
N VAL A 12 -25.45 -28.34 -7.62
CA VAL A 12 -26.53 -27.81 -8.45
C VAL A 12 -27.65 -28.85 -8.52
N ALA A 13 -28.89 -28.41 -8.72
CA ALA A 13 -30.02 -29.32 -8.99
C ALA A 13 -29.67 -30.17 -10.20
N GLY A 14 -29.45 -31.51 -9.98
CA GLY A 14 -28.93 -32.44 -11.01
C GLY A 14 -27.66 -33.18 -10.59
N GLY A 15 -27.06 -32.91 -9.41
CA GLY A 15 -26.00 -33.75 -8.79
C GLY A 15 -24.57 -33.45 -9.25
N SER A 16 -24.31 -32.55 -10.22
CA SER A 16 -22.97 -32.15 -10.59
C SER A 16 -22.41 -31.11 -9.61
N ILE A 17 -21.14 -31.29 -9.25
CA ILE A 17 -20.39 -30.43 -8.39
C ILE A 17 -19.77 -29.30 -9.24
N MET A 18 -20.23 -28.05 -9.06
CA MET A 18 -19.66 -26.91 -9.78
C MET A 18 -18.69 -26.15 -8.85
N LYS A 19 -17.48 -25.89 -9.35
CA LYS A 19 -16.46 -25.11 -8.62
C LYS A 19 -16.76 -23.63 -8.75
N ILE A 20 -16.78 -22.93 -7.62
CA ILE A 20 -16.74 -21.46 -7.61
C ILE A 20 -15.27 -21.05 -7.77
N CYS A 21 -14.98 -20.26 -8.80
CA CYS A 21 -13.65 -19.76 -9.10
C CYS A 21 -13.62 -18.23 -8.99
N SER A 22 -12.48 -17.70 -8.56
CA SER A 22 -12.16 -16.29 -8.76
C SER A 22 -11.88 -15.98 -10.23
N ILE A 23 -12.07 -14.74 -10.62
CA ILE A 23 -11.73 -14.28 -11.97
C ILE A 23 -10.22 -14.43 -12.22
N SER A 24 -9.39 -14.20 -11.21
CA SER A 24 -7.95 -14.43 -11.27
C SER A 24 -7.60 -15.89 -11.60
N GLU A 25 -8.25 -16.89 -10.96
CA GLU A 25 -8.01 -18.31 -11.28
C GLU A 25 -8.36 -18.65 -12.73
N VAL A 26 -9.45 -18.07 -13.26
CA VAL A 26 -9.86 -18.29 -14.65
C VAL A 26 -8.88 -17.66 -15.63
N LEU A 27 -8.51 -16.39 -15.40
CA LEU A 27 -7.66 -15.65 -16.33
C LEU A 27 -6.18 -16.06 -16.28
N SER A 28 -5.70 -16.58 -15.14
CA SER A 28 -4.32 -17.10 -15.01
C SER A 28 -4.12 -18.48 -15.67
N GLY A 29 -5.20 -19.12 -16.14
CA GLY A 29 -5.12 -20.48 -16.70
C GLY A 29 -5.09 -21.58 -15.63
N ALA A 30 -5.25 -21.28 -14.36
CA ALA A 30 -5.40 -22.26 -13.28
C ALA A 30 -6.66 -23.12 -13.46
N VAL A 31 -7.63 -22.60 -14.20
CA VAL A 31 -8.84 -23.31 -14.64
C VAL A 31 -8.68 -23.68 -16.12
N PRO A 32 -8.65 -24.99 -16.49
CA PRO A 32 -8.48 -25.40 -17.87
C PRO A 32 -9.65 -24.98 -18.78
N VAL A 33 -9.33 -24.66 -20.03
CA VAL A 33 -10.33 -24.49 -21.08
C VAL A 33 -11.20 -25.74 -21.19
N GLY A 34 -12.52 -25.57 -21.34
CA GLY A 34 -13.51 -26.65 -21.34
C GLY A 34 -14.14 -26.89 -19.95
N SER A 35 -13.59 -26.34 -18.88
CA SER A 35 -14.14 -26.49 -17.53
C SER A 35 -15.45 -25.71 -17.36
N GLU A 36 -16.42 -26.30 -16.67
CA GLU A 36 -17.63 -25.63 -16.21
C GLU A 36 -17.34 -24.97 -14.84
N VAL A 37 -17.60 -23.68 -14.73
CA VAL A 37 -17.32 -22.90 -13.53
C VAL A 37 -18.46 -21.96 -13.19
N MET A 38 -18.47 -21.51 -11.94
CA MET A 38 -19.27 -20.40 -11.46
C MET A 38 -18.35 -19.27 -11.02
N VAL A 39 -18.61 -18.05 -11.50
CA VAL A 39 -17.97 -16.81 -11.03
C VAL A 39 -19.02 -15.87 -10.47
N ARG A 40 -18.60 -15.03 -9.53
CA ARG A 40 -19.45 -13.99 -8.90
C ARG A 40 -18.73 -12.68 -8.96
N GLY A 41 -19.45 -11.60 -9.20
CA GLY A 41 -18.82 -10.28 -9.26
C GLY A 41 -19.78 -9.17 -9.65
N TRP A 42 -19.20 -8.06 -10.01
CA TRP A 42 -19.91 -6.86 -10.43
C TRP A 42 -19.67 -6.58 -11.90
N VAL A 43 -20.74 -6.19 -12.58
CA VAL A 43 -20.67 -5.77 -13.98
C VAL A 43 -19.89 -4.47 -14.09
N ARG A 44 -18.86 -4.47 -14.95
CA ARG A 44 -18.12 -3.25 -15.32
C ARG A 44 -18.73 -2.58 -16.53
N THR A 45 -19.01 -3.37 -17.55
CA THR A 45 -19.64 -2.92 -18.78
C THR A 45 -20.47 -4.04 -19.38
N ARG A 46 -21.50 -3.69 -20.13
CA ARG A 46 -22.20 -4.59 -21.05
C ARG A 46 -22.20 -3.99 -22.45
N ARG A 47 -21.94 -4.79 -23.43
CA ARG A 47 -22.03 -4.44 -24.85
C ARG A 47 -22.85 -5.48 -25.58
N GLU A 48 -23.66 -5.06 -26.49
CA GLU A 48 -24.45 -5.94 -27.34
C GLU A 48 -23.86 -5.99 -28.76
N SER A 49 -23.83 -7.20 -29.36
CA SER A 49 -23.50 -7.37 -30.78
C SER A 49 -24.77 -7.43 -31.57
N GLY A 50 -24.70 -7.04 -32.85
CA GLY A 50 -25.83 -7.15 -33.79
C GLY A 50 -26.31 -8.59 -34.06
N MET A 51 -25.62 -9.62 -33.51
CA MET A 51 -25.97 -11.03 -33.63
C MET A 51 -26.72 -11.57 -32.39
N GLY A 52 -27.18 -10.69 -31.48
CA GLY A 52 -27.92 -11.11 -30.28
C GLY A 52 -27.05 -11.77 -29.21
N LEU A 53 -25.82 -11.33 -29.12
CA LEU A 53 -24.89 -11.67 -28.02
C LEU A 53 -24.67 -10.48 -27.13
N SER A 54 -24.68 -10.67 -25.81
CA SER A 54 -24.24 -9.71 -24.84
C SER A 54 -22.87 -10.10 -24.28
N PHE A 55 -21.92 -9.16 -24.34
CA PHE A 55 -20.60 -9.25 -23.73
C PHE A 55 -20.63 -8.51 -22.41
N VAL A 56 -20.65 -9.26 -21.32
CA VAL A 56 -20.73 -8.74 -19.96
C VAL A 56 -19.35 -8.85 -19.31
N ALA A 57 -18.71 -7.73 -19.02
CA ALA A 57 -17.44 -7.68 -18.31
C ALA A 57 -17.71 -7.78 -16.81
N VAL A 58 -17.37 -8.91 -16.20
CA VAL A 58 -17.55 -9.19 -14.76
C VAL A 58 -16.22 -9.08 -14.03
N HIS A 59 -16.22 -8.45 -12.87
CA HIS A 59 -15.04 -8.21 -12.05
C HIS A 59 -15.33 -8.51 -10.58
N ASP A 60 -14.46 -9.29 -9.93
CA ASP A 60 -14.58 -9.69 -8.52
C ASP A 60 -13.53 -9.05 -7.61
N GLY A 61 -12.62 -8.26 -8.18
CA GLY A 61 -11.53 -7.60 -7.44
C GLY A 61 -10.24 -8.44 -7.33
N SER A 62 -10.27 -9.73 -7.67
CA SER A 62 -9.14 -10.66 -7.50
C SER A 62 -7.93 -10.36 -8.40
N CYS A 63 -8.14 -9.71 -9.55
CA CYS A 63 -7.09 -9.27 -10.48
C CYS A 63 -7.48 -7.95 -11.16
N PHE A 64 -6.60 -7.42 -12.01
CA PHE A 64 -6.86 -6.16 -12.70
C PHE A 64 -7.91 -6.28 -13.80
N ALA A 65 -7.82 -7.34 -14.62
CA ALA A 65 -8.69 -7.53 -15.78
C ALA A 65 -10.07 -8.09 -15.38
N PRO A 66 -11.17 -7.63 -15.99
CA PRO A 66 -12.47 -8.30 -15.89
C PRO A 66 -12.51 -9.56 -16.76
N LEU A 67 -13.30 -10.54 -16.36
CA LEU A 67 -13.64 -11.68 -17.20
C LEU A 67 -14.80 -11.32 -18.13
N GLN A 68 -14.66 -11.60 -19.42
CA GLN A 68 -15.75 -11.46 -20.37
C GLN A 68 -16.67 -12.68 -20.30
N ALA A 69 -17.92 -12.45 -19.92
CA ALA A 69 -19.00 -13.43 -19.99
C ALA A 69 -19.81 -13.18 -21.28
N VAL A 70 -19.93 -14.20 -22.10
CA VAL A 70 -20.65 -14.14 -23.39
C VAL A 70 -21.99 -14.82 -23.22
N ALA A 71 -23.05 -14.03 -23.17
CA ALA A 71 -24.44 -14.48 -23.01
C ALA A 71 -25.18 -14.35 -24.34
N ASP A 72 -25.91 -15.38 -24.72
CA ASP A 72 -26.71 -15.42 -25.96
C ASP A 72 -28.22 -15.45 -25.66
N LYS A 73 -29.02 -15.25 -26.71
CA LYS A 73 -30.49 -15.25 -26.63
C LYS A 73 -31.13 -16.58 -26.21
N GLY A 74 -30.35 -17.64 -26.08
CA GLY A 74 -30.82 -18.94 -25.58
C GLY A 74 -31.01 -18.98 -24.06
N LEU A 75 -30.58 -17.93 -23.33
CA LEU A 75 -30.85 -17.80 -21.90
C LEU A 75 -32.30 -17.36 -21.67
N ASP A 76 -33.02 -18.05 -20.80
CA ASP A 76 -34.44 -17.78 -20.50
C ASP A 76 -34.68 -16.32 -20.01
N ASN A 77 -33.68 -15.74 -19.35
CA ASN A 77 -33.75 -14.38 -18.83
C ASN A 77 -32.96 -13.35 -19.65
N TYR A 78 -32.59 -13.68 -20.88
CA TYR A 78 -31.77 -12.78 -21.72
C TYR A 78 -32.44 -11.41 -21.90
N GLU A 79 -33.68 -11.40 -22.41
CA GLU A 79 -34.40 -10.13 -22.68
C GLU A 79 -34.86 -9.44 -21.41
N SER A 80 -35.24 -10.17 -20.35
CA SER A 80 -35.78 -9.61 -19.11
C SER A 80 -34.69 -9.08 -18.16
N GLU A 81 -33.49 -9.66 -18.19
CA GLU A 81 -32.42 -9.34 -17.23
C GLU A 81 -31.09 -9.01 -17.91
N VAL A 82 -30.54 -9.88 -18.78
CA VAL A 82 -29.18 -9.69 -19.34
C VAL A 82 -29.05 -8.38 -20.11
N VAL A 83 -30.06 -8.05 -20.94
CA VAL A 83 -30.08 -6.82 -21.73
C VAL A 83 -30.13 -5.56 -20.85
N ARG A 84 -30.66 -5.68 -19.63
CA ARG A 84 -30.82 -4.58 -18.68
C ARG A 84 -29.60 -4.37 -17.75
N LEU A 85 -28.62 -5.25 -17.80
CA LEU A 85 -27.43 -5.12 -16.96
C LEU A 85 -26.68 -3.82 -17.23
N SER A 86 -26.32 -3.15 -16.17
CA SER A 86 -25.52 -1.92 -16.17
C SER A 86 -24.31 -2.02 -15.27
N ALA A 87 -23.40 -1.04 -15.34
CA ALA A 87 -22.27 -0.94 -14.43
C ALA A 87 -22.76 -0.92 -12.97
N GLY A 88 -22.14 -1.77 -12.13
CA GLY A 88 -22.47 -1.86 -10.71
C GLY A 88 -23.44 -2.97 -10.33
N CYS A 89 -24.25 -3.52 -11.28
CA CYS A 89 -25.04 -4.71 -11.00
C CYS A 89 -24.18 -5.87 -10.51
N SER A 90 -24.66 -6.63 -9.53
CA SER A 90 -23.97 -7.83 -9.05
C SER A 90 -24.60 -9.08 -9.64
N VAL A 91 -23.74 -10.02 -10.07
CA VAL A 91 -24.17 -11.21 -10.80
C VAL A 91 -23.48 -12.48 -10.31
N THR A 92 -24.17 -13.61 -10.47
CA THR A 92 -23.59 -14.95 -10.47
C THR A 92 -23.67 -15.50 -11.88
N VAL A 93 -22.54 -15.91 -12.45
CA VAL A 93 -22.46 -16.40 -13.82
C VAL A 93 -21.91 -17.81 -13.83
N GLN A 94 -22.63 -18.72 -14.47
CA GLN A 94 -22.20 -20.09 -14.72
C GLN A 94 -21.93 -20.27 -16.22
N GLY A 95 -20.92 -21.05 -16.53
CA GLY A 95 -20.61 -21.32 -17.93
C GLY A 95 -19.30 -22.07 -18.12
N GLN A 96 -19.00 -22.32 -19.36
CA GLN A 96 -17.80 -23.01 -19.79
C GLN A 96 -16.69 -22.01 -20.11
N VAL A 97 -15.50 -22.25 -19.59
CA VAL A 97 -14.29 -21.51 -19.97
C VAL A 97 -13.90 -21.90 -21.38
N VAL A 98 -13.87 -20.96 -22.31
CA VAL A 98 -13.53 -21.18 -23.73
C VAL A 98 -12.41 -20.26 -24.16
N LYS A 99 -11.69 -20.63 -25.21
CA LYS A 99 -10.72 -19.69 -25.83
C LYS A 99 -11.48 -18.50 -26.39
N SER A 100 -11.00 -17.29 -26.08
CA SER A 100 -11.60 -16.08 -26.61
C SER A 100 -11.35 -15.94 -28.11
N LEU A 101 -12.37 -15.50 -28.82
CA LEU A 101 -12.26 -15.08 -30.23
C LEU A 101 -11.89 -13.59 -30.34
N GLY A 102 -11.96 -12.86 -29.25
CA GLY A 102 -11.67 -11.42 -29.17
C GLY A 102 -10.17 -11.11 -28.98
N LYS A 103 -9.78 -9.90 -29.33
CA LYS A 103 -8.43 -9.41 -29.05
C LYS A 103 -8.33 -8.92 -27.61
N GLY A 104 -7.21 -9.20 -26.93
CA GLY A 104 -6.88 -8.65 -25.61
C GLY A 104 -7.28 -9.51 -24.42
N GLN A 105 -7.73 -10.76 -24.66
CA GLN A 105 -7.98 -11.78 -23.64
C GLN A 105 -7.79 -13.18 -24.23
N ASP A 106 -7.26 -14.11 -23.44
CA ASP A 106 -6.99 -15.48 -23.89
C ASP A 106 -8.22 -16.38 -23.75
N VAL A 107 -9.01 -16.15 -22.72
CA VAL A 107 -10.20 -16.93 -22.40
C VAL A 107 -11.40 -16.04 -22.13
N GLU A 108 -12.60 -16.61 -22.32
CA GLU A 108 -13.88 -16.01 -21.96
C GLU A 108 -14.82 -17.07 -21.40
N LEU A 109 -15.88 -16.65 -20.75
CA LEU A 109 -16.89 -17.55 -20.18
C LEU A 109 -18.10 -17.60 -21.10
N LYS A 110 -18.34 -18.77 -21.77
CA LYS A 110 -19.58 -19.02 -22.49
C LYS A 110 -20.67 -19.31 -21.46
N VAL A 111 -21.60 -18.37 -21.32
CA VAL A 111 -22.61 -18.39 -20.26
C VAL A 111 -23.66 -19.48 -20.52
N SER A 112 -23.91 -20.34 -19.54
CA SER A 112 -25.03 -21.27 -19.50
C SER A 112 -26.16 -20.80 -18.55
N ARG A 113 -25.81 -19.96 -17.56
CA ARG A 113 -26.77 -19.36 -16.64
C ARG A 113 -26.20 -18.04 -16.08
N LEU A 114 -27.03 -17.03 -15.96
CA LEU A 114 -26.71 -15.75 -15.32
C LEU A 114 -27.85 -15.36 -14.39
N ASP A 115 -27.56 -15.16 -13.12
CA ASP A 115 -28.51 -14.71 -12.12
C ASP A 115 -28.10 -13.31 -11.63
N VAL A 116 -29.02 -12.37 -11.62
CA VAL A 116 -28.77 -11.03 -11.07
C VAL A 116 -29.02 -11.03 -9.58
N VAL A 117 -27.97 -10.80 -8.80
CA VAL A 117 -28.01 -10.76 -7.34
C VAL A 117 -28.47 -9.41 -6.82
N GLY A 118 -28.06 -8.34 -7.50
CA GLY A 118 -28.45 -6.97 -7.15
C GLY A 118 -28.42 -6.05 -8.35
N TRP A 119 -29.42 -5.24 -8.46
CA TRP A 119 -29.59 -4.24 -9.50
C TRP A 119 -29.01 -2.89 -9.10
N VAL A 120 -28.71 -2.07 -10.08
CA VAL A 120 -28.55 -0.63 -9.95
C VAL A 120 -29.88 -0.01 -10.39
N ASP A 121 -30.54 0.69 -9.47
CA ASP A 121 -31.89 1.22 -9.71
C ASP A 121 -31.91 2.24 -10.86
N ASP A 122 -30.95 3.17 -10.86
CA ASP A 122 -30.77 4.14 -11.94
C ASP A 122 -29.32 4.13 -12.46
N PRO A 123 -29.09 3.49 -13.61
CA PRO A 123 -27.77 3.43 -14.22
C PRO A 123 -27.16 4.78 -14.59
N GLU A 124 -27.98 5.80 -14.87
CA GLU A 124 -27.49 7.13 -15.30
C GLU A 124 -26.91 7.91 -14.12
N THR A 125 -27.46 7.72 -12.93
CA THR A 125 -26.99 8.38 -11.70
C THR A 125 -25.98 7.55 -10.92
N TYR A 126 -25.67 6.31 -11.35
CA TYR A 126 -24.66 5.48 -10.69
C TYR A 126 -23.30 6.17 -10.73
N PRO A 127 -22.66 6.45 -9.56
CA PRO A 127 -21.50 7.35 -9.49
C PRO A 127 -20.28 6.86 -10.25
N ILE A 128 -20.05 5.54 -10.31
CA ILE A 128 -18.89 4.96 -10.99
C ILE A 128 -19.24 4.56 -12.41
N GLN A 129 -19.04 5.49 -13.31
CA GLN A 129 -19.24 5.32 -14.75
C GLN A 129 -17.97 4.76 -15.43
N PRO A 130 -18.05 4.14 -16.64
CA PRO A 130 -16.90 3.65 -17.38
C PRO A 130 -16.09 4.80 -18.04
N LYS A 131 -15.64 5.74 -17.22
CA LYS A 131 -14.84 6.92 -17.59
C LYS A 131 -13.79 7.21 -16.51
N PRO A 132 -12.73 7.97 -16.79
CA PRO A 132 -11.80 8.44 -15.75
C PRO A 132 -12.52 9.32 -14.71
N HIS A 133 -12.19 9.12 -13.44
CA HIS A 133 -12.66 9.95 -12.32
C HIS A 133 -11.45 10.58 -11.63
N SER A 134 -11.60 11.83 -11.18
CA SER A 134 -10.57 12.49 -10.37
C SER A 134 -10.52 11.90 -8.96
N LEU A 135 -9.37 12.00 -8.29
CA LEU A 135 -9.23 11.52 -6.92
C LEU A 135 -10.09 12.32 -5.94
N GLU A 136 -10.34 13.60 -6.23
CA GLU A 136 -11.25 14.47 -5.46
C GLU A 136 -12.66 13.91 -5.50
N TYR A 137 -13.20 13.67 -6.69
CA TYR A 137 -14.53 13.07 -6.86
C TYR A 137 -14.63 11.69 -6.17
N LEU A 138 -13.58 10.87 -6.27
CA LEU A 138 -13.57 9.56 -5.63
C LEU A 138 -13.57 9.63 -4.09
N ARG A 139 -13.19 10.76 -3.48
CA ARG A 139 -13.35 10.99 -2.04
C ARG A 139 -14.80 11.27 -1.66
N GLU A 140 -15.56 11.96 -2.52
CA GLU A 140 -16.98 12.21 -2.30
C GLU A 140 -17.81 10.92 -2.36
N VAL A 141 -17.43 9.98 -3.23
CA VAL A 141 -18.07 8.66 -3.38
C VAL A 141 -17.21 7.54 -2.77
N ALA A 142 -16.64 7.79 -1.60
CA ALA A 142 -15.63 6.95 -0.95
C ALA A 142 -16.04 5.47 -0.80
N HIS A 143 -17.32 5.18 -0.57
CA HIS A 143 -17.88 3.82 -0.44
C HIS A 143 -17.90 3.03 -1.77
N LEU A 144 -17.83 3.70 -2.92
CA LEU A 144 -17.81 3.07 -4.25
C LEU A 144 -16.43 3.12 -4.92
N ARG A 145 -15.53 4.03 -4.49
CA ARG A 145 -14.21 4.19 -5.12
C ARG A 145 -13.38 2.91 -5.24
N PRO A 146 -13.48 1.89 -4.33
CA PRO A 146 -12.74 0.64 -4.49
C PRO A 146 -13.09 -0.13 -5.76
N ARG A 147 -14.23 0.16 -6.39
CA ARG A 147 -14.64 -0.43 -7.66
C ARG A 147 -13.92 0.15 -8.88
N THR A 148 -13.15 1.23 -8.71
CA THR A 148 -12.34 1.84 -9.80
C THR A 148 -11.01 1.12 -9.99
N ASN A 149 -10.48 1.18 -11.22
CA ASN A 149 -9.20 0.55 -11.52
C ASN A 149 -8.06 1.10 -10.66
N ILE A 150 -8.00 2.43 -10.48
CA ILE A 150 -6.91 3.07 -9.72
C ILE A 150 -6.91 2.64 -8.25
N ILE A 151 -8.06 2.68 -7.58
CA ILE A 151 -8.12 2.30 -6.15
C ILE A 151 -7.99 0.79 -5.99
N GLY A 152 -8.61 0.00 -6.88
CA GLY A 152 -8.47 -1.46 -6.86
C GLY A 152 -7.01 -1.91 -7.04
N ALA A 153 -6.30 -1.35 -8.04
CA ALA A 153 -4.88 -1.61 -8.26
C ALA A 153 -4.03 -1.18 -7.05
N THR A 154 -4.29 0.01 -6.51
CA THR A 154 -3.59 0.48 -5.30
C THR A 154 -3.76 -0.48 -4.12
N MET A 155 -4.97 -1.00 -3.89
CA MET A 155 -5.21 -1.92 -2.78
C MET A 155 -4.53 -3.27 -2.99
N ARG A 156 -4.51 -3.82 -4.21
CA ARG A 156 -3.80 -5.08 -4.50
C ARG A 156 -2.28 -4.94 -4.36
N VAL A 157 -1.70 -3.79 -4.78
CA VAL A 157 -0.28 -3.50 -4.57
C VAL A 157 0.02 -3.35 -3.09
N ARG A 158 -0.82 -2.62 -2.31
CA ARG A 158 -0.65 -2.50 -0.86
C ARG A 158 -0.73 -3.84 -0.14
N ASP A 159 -1.68 -4.70 -0.51
CA ASP A 159 -1.78 -6.05 0.04
C ASP A 159 -0.51 -6.87 -0.25
N CYS A 160 -0.06 -6.87 -1.51
CA CYS A 160 1.17 -7.55 -1.92
C CYS A 160 2.38 -7.06 -1.10
N LEU A 161 2.55 -5.74 -0.94
CA LEU A 161 3.62 -5.17 -0.13
C LEU A 161 3.51 -5.59 1.34
N ALA A 162 2.32 -5.55 1.94
CA ALA A 162 2.13 -5.96 3.33
C ALA A 162 2.49 -7.43 3.55
N GLN A 163 2.05 -8.32 2.64
CA GLN A 163 2.42 -9.74 2.70
C GLN A 163 3.93 -9.94 2.50
N ALA A 164 4.55 -9.19 1.58
CA ALA A 164 5.99 -9.26 1.34
C ALA A 164 6.81 -8.78 2.55
N VAL A 165 6.37 -7.73 3.25
CA VAL A 165 6.98 -7.27 4.51
C VAL A 165 6.98 -8.41 5.53
N HIS A 166 5.82 -9.02 5.79
CA HIS A 166 5.74 -10.11 6.76
C HIS A 166 6.57 -11.34 6.35
N ARG A 167 6.56 -11.72 5.06
CA ARG A 167 7.38 -12.83 4.55
C ARG A 167 8.87 -12.54 4.74
N PHE A 168 9.35 -11.36 4.36
CA PHE A 168 10.75 -10.99 4.47
C PHE A 168 11.28 -11.12 5.89
N PHE A 169 10.60 -10.56 6.86
CA PHE A 169 11.02 -10.58 8.25
C PHE A 169 10.86 -11.96 8.88
N HIS A 170 9.74 -12.65 8.62
CA HIS A 170 9.49 -13.99 9.16
C HIS A 170 10.55 -15.00 8.71
N GLU A 171 10.91 -15.03 7.42
CA GLU A 171 11.93 -15.92 6.86
C GLU A 171 13.33 -15.67 7.41
N ARG A 172 13.57 -14.48 8.00
CA ARG A 172 14.85 -14.11 8.65
C ARG A 172 14.81 -14.22 10.16
N GLY A 173 13.76 -14.83 10.71
CA GLY A 173 13.62 -15.10 12.14
C GLY A 173 13.25 -13.89 12.99
N PHE A 174 12.66 -12.86 12.38
CA PHE A 174 12.10 -11.74 13.13
C PHE A 174 10.69 -12.07 13.64
N TYR A 175 10.37 -11.55 14.83
CA TYR A 175 9.03 -11.60 15.39
C TYR A 175 8.29 -10.29 15.17
N TRP A 176 7.07 -10.37 14.67
CA TRP A 176 6.19 -9.22 14.58
C TRP A 176 5.59 -8.89 15.94
N ILE A 177 5.80 -7.67 16.40
CA ILE A 177 5.32 -7.17 17.69
C ILE A 177 4.23 -6.12 17.43
N HIS A 178 3.07 -6.31 18.04
CA HIS A 178 2.02 -5.31 18.05
C HIS A 178 2.27 -4.31 19.18
N THR A 179 2.81 -3.15 18.85
CA THR A 179 3.05 -2.07 19.81
C THR A 179 1.79 -1.26 20.07
N PRO A 180 1.59 -0.71 21.28
CA PRO A 180 0.43 0.11 21.60
C PRO A 180 0.35 1.38 20.76
N LEU A 181 -0.86 1.70 20.28
CA LEU A 181 -1.12 2.95 19.53
C LEU A 181 -1.44 4.12 20.44
N ILE A 182 -1.98 3.86 21.64
CA ILE A 182 -2.23 4.88 22.66
C ILE A 182 -1.08 4.82 23.66
N THR A 183 -0.40 5.93 23.85
CA THR A 183 0.81 6.01 24.66
C THR A 183 0.87 7.34 25.42
N ALA A 184 1.65 7.35 26.50
CA ALA A 184 2.04 8.59 27.18
C ALA A 184 3.49 9.01 26.84
N SER A 185 4.19 8.21 26.01
CA SER A 185 5.59 8.45 25.63
C SER A 185 5.68 9.08 24.25
N ASP A 186 6.57 10.06 24.12
CA ASP A 186 6.95 10.65 22.83
C ASP A 186 8.29 10.05 22.40
N ALA A 187 8.29 9.32 21.30
CA ALA A 187 9.48 8.62 20.79
C ALA A 187 10.49 9.58 20.17
N GLU A 188 10.05 10.69 19.61
CA GLU A 188 10.91 11.62 18.86
C GLU A 188 11.21 12.90 19.64
N GLY A 189 10.50 13.14 20.75
CA GLY A 189 10.76 14.28 21.66
C GLY A 189 10.35 15.65 21.13
N ALA A 190 9.76 15.73 19.95
CA ALA A 190 9.38 16.99 19.30
C ALA A 190 8.07 16.87 18.50
N GLY A 191 7.39 15.73 18.57
CA GLY A 191 6.27 15.43 17.71
C GLY A 191 4.99 16.13 18.13
N ASP A 192 4.32 16.76 17.18
CA ASP A 192 2.92 17.13 17.32
C ASP A 192 2.07 15.85 17.36
N MET A 193 1.78 15.40 18.58
CA MET A 193 0.98 14.17 18.81
C MET A 193 -0.50 14.51 18.96
N PHE A 194 -1.35 13.71 18.31
CA PHE A 194 -2.79 13.76 18.56
C PHE A 194 -3.08 13.31 19.99
N ARG A 195 -3.84 14.12 20.72
CA ARG A 195 -4.29 13.77 22.08
C ARG A 195 -5.48 12.85 22.03
N VAL A 196 -5.49 11.81 22.88
CA VAL A 196 -6.60 10.89 23.11
C VAL A 196 -7.20 11.17 24.47
N SER A 197 -8.47 11.51 24.52
CA SER A 197 -9.17 11.87 25.76
C SER A 197 -10.64 11.49 25.69
N THR A 198 -11.22 11.11 26.82
CA THR A 198 -12.65 10.89 27.03
C THR A 198 -13.31 12.05 27.78
N LEU A 199 -12.57 13.11 28.10
CA LEU A 199 -13.11 14.29 28.78
C LEU A 199 -14.07 15.06 27.87
N ASP A 200 -15.11 15.62 28.47
CA ASP A 200 -16.04 16.53 27.79
C ASP A 200 -15.33 17.88 27.54
N PHE A 201 -15.07 18.21 26.28
CA PHE A 201 -14.43 19.46 25.90
C PHE A 201 -15.23 20.72 26.27
N ALA A 202 -16.55 20.59 26.47
CA ALA A 202 -17.39 21.71 26.90
C ALA A 202 -17.26 21.97 28.41
N ASN A 203 -16.87 20.93 29.19
CA ASN A 203 -16.80 20.99 30.67
C ASN A 203 -15.52 20.30 31.15
N LEU A 204 -14.36 20.80 30.73
CA LEU A 204 -13.07 20.23 31.11
C LEU A 204 -12.84 20.36 32.63
N PRO A 205 -12.54 19.27 33.34
CA PRO A 205 -12.08 19.33 34.71
C PRO A 205 -10.73 20.08 34.80
N ARG A 206 -10.57 20.89 35.84
CA ARG A 206 -9.36 21.67 36.01
C ARG A 206 -8.74 21.45 37.37
N THR A 207 -7.42 21.52 37.42
CA THR A 207 -6.62 21.57 38.66
C THR A 207 -6.74 22.92 39.33
N GLU A 208 -6.24 23.06 40.54
CA GLU A 208 -6.16 24.34 41.26
C GLU A 208 -5.35 25.40 40.49
N SER A 209 -4.38 25.01 39.67
CA SER A 209 -3.61 25.89 38.78
C SER A 209 -4.33 26.32 37.51
N GLY A 210 -5.54 25.77 37.25
CA GLY A 210 -6.33 26.03 36.04
C GLY A 210 -5.97 25.16 34.83
N ALA A 211 -4.98 24.29 34.95
CA ALA A 211 -4.64 23.31 33.90
C ALA A 211 -5.74 22.24 33.80
N VAL A 212 -5.77 21.50 32.67
CA VAL A 212 -6.67 20.34 32.51
C VAL A 212 -6.27 19.26 33.51
N ASP A 213 -7.25 18.75 34.25
CA ASP A 213 -7.06 17.67 35.24
C ASP A 213 -7.19 16.29 34.54
N PHE A 214 -6.07 15.79 34.02
CA PHE A 214 -6.00 14.49 33.35
C PHE A 214 -6.12 13.30 34.32
N ASP A 215 -6.01 13.49 35.63
CA ASP A 215 -6.28 12.42 36.62
C ASP A 215 -7.75 11.94 36.53
N LYS A 216 -8.64 12.76 35.97
CA LYS A 216 -10.05 12.44 35.71
C LYS A 216 -10.31 11.89 34.33
N ASP A 217 -9.29 11.80 33.48
CA ASP A 217 -9.42 11.15 32.16
C ASP A 217 -9.33 9.64 32.27
N PHE A 218 -9.67 8.93 31.19
CA PHE A 218 -9.75 7.47 31.15
C PHE A 218 -8.50 6.75 31.65
N PHE A 219 -7.31 7.24 31.27
CA PHE A 219 -6.02 6.65 31.65
C PHE A 219 -5.43 7.24 32.95
N GLY A 220 -6.11 8.20 33.61
CA GLY A 220 -5.57 8.92 34.75
C GLY A 220 -4.29 9.72 34.43
N ARG A 221 -4.05 10.01 33.17
CA ARG A 221 -2.93 10.82 32.65
C ARG A 221 -3.21 11.26 31.24
N GLU A 222 -2.45 12.24 30.76
CA GLU A 222 -2.49 12.61 29.36
C GLU A 222 -2.03 11.43 28.47
N ALA A 223 -2.86 11.07 27.50
CA ALA A 223 -2.59 10.02 26.52
C ALA A 223 -2.66 10.59 25.10
N ARG A 224 -1.89 9.98 24.20
CA ARG A 224 -1.72 10.44 22.82
C ARG A 224 -1.66 9.26 21.86
N LEU A 225 -1.87 9.51 20.57
CA LEU A 225 -1.58 8.54 19.51
C LEU A 225 -0.07 8.51 19.26
N THR A 226 0.47 7.32 19.08
CA THR A 226 1.92 7.13 18.88
C THR A 226 2.41 7.72 17.55
N VAL A 227 3.60 8.30 17.57
CA VAL A 227 4.33 8.74 16.36
C VAL A 227 5.25 7.65 15.80
N SER A 228 5.58 6.62 16.64
CA SER A 228 6.46 5.49 16.31
C SER A 228 6.26 4.37 17.33
N GLY A 229 6.39 3.14 16.90
CA GLY A 229 6.41 1.97 17.78
C GLY A 229 7.79 1.69 18.40
N GLN A 230 8.84 2.43 17.99
CA GLN A 230 10.24 2.16 18.30
C GLN A 230 10.52 1.93 19.78
N LEU A 231 10.20 2.88 20.66
CA LEU A 231 10.52 2.76 22.10
C LEU A 231 9.90 1.54 22.77
N ASN A 232 8.75 1.10 22.27
CA ASN A 232 8.10 -0.09 22.80
C ASN A 232 8.72 -1.36 22.22
N VAL A 233 8.97 -1.42 20.91
CA VAL A 233 9.51 -2.61 20.25
C VAL A 233 10.96 -2.88 20.64
N GLU A 234 11.77 -1.85 20.94
CA GLU A 234 13.12 -1.99 21.47
C GLU A 234 13.16 -2.83 22.77
N THR A 235 12.16 -2.71 23.65
CA THR A 235 12.09 -3.54 24.85
C THR A 235 11.97 -5.04 24.54
N TYR A 236 11.28 -5.37 23.45
CA TYR A 236 11.20 -6.75 22.94
C TYR A 236 12.48 -7.17 22.24
N CYS A 237 13.17 -6.26 21.53
CA CYS A 237 14.46 -6.53 20.92
C CYS A 237 15.50 -6.96 21.96
N LEU A 238 15.52 -6.32 23.13
CA LEU A 238 16.40 -6.68 24.25
C LEU A 238 16.14 -8.09 24.83
N ALA A 239 15.03 -8.72 24.49
CA ALA A 239 14.67 -10.07 24.93
C ALA A 239 14.67 -11.09 23.79
N MET A 240 14.36 -10.68 22.56
CA MET A 240 14.09 -11.56 21.42
C MET A 240 15.05 -11.35 20.24
N SER A 241 15.95 -10.38 20.33
CA SER A 241 17.06 -10.06 19.42
C SER A 241 16.67 -9.54 18.04
N ARG A 242 15.60 -10.04 17.42
CA ARG A 242 15.13 -9.65 16.09
C ARG A 242 13.61 -9.49 16.11
N VAL A 243 13.16 -8.27 16.05
CA VAL A 243 11.74 -7.94 16.12
C VAL A 243 11.41 -6.86 15.09
N TYR A 244 10.16 -6.71 14.75
CA TYR A 244 9.70 -5.56 13.99
C TYR A 244 8.28 -5.22 14.39
N THR A 245 7.93 -3.94 14.29
CA THR A 245 6.54 -3.50 14.27
C THR A 245 6.16 -3.08 12.85
N PHE A 246 4.93 -3.31 12.48
CA PHE A 246 4.35 -2.85 11.23
C PHE A 246 2.90 -2.49 11.52
N GLY A 247 2.62 -1.21 11.63
CA GLY A 247 1.34 -0.71 12.08
C GLY A 247 1.17 0.80 11.89
N PRO A 248 -0.02 1.32 12.19
CA PRO A 248 -0.34 2.72 12.05
C PRO A 248 0.42 3.59 13.06
N THR A 249 0.85 4.76 12.58
CA THR A 249 1.45 5.85 13.35
C THR A 249 0.77 7.16 12.97
N PHE A 250 0.87 8.16 13.85
CA PHE A 250 0.09 9.39 13.75
C PHE A 250 0.97 10.60 14.05
N ARG A 251 0.94 11.60 13.16
CA ARG A 251 1.65 12.87 13.36
C ARG A 251 0.71 14.03 13.09
N ALA A 252 0.57 14.93 14.06
CA ALA A 252 -0.31 16.09 13.97
C ALA A 252 0.38 17.31 13.31
N GLU A 253 1.42 17.06 12.53
CA GLU A 253 2.19 18.11 11.84
C GLU A 253 1.32 18.85 10.82
N ASN A 254 1.35 20.17 10.86
CA ASN A 254 0.67 21.00 9.88
C ASN A 254 1.51 21.14 8.60
N SER A 255 1.62 20.05 7.85
CA SER A 255 2.37 19.98 6.60
C SER A 255 1.47 19.57 5.42
N ASN A 256 1.45 20.37 4.36
CA ASN A 256 0.66 20.14 3.14
C ASN A 256 1.53 19.63 1.97
N THR A 257 2.47 18.72 2.22
CA THR A 257 3.27 18.11 1.17
C THR A 257 2.65 16.81 0.69
N ARG A 258 3.09 16.30 -0.47
CA ARG A 258 2.66 15.00 -1.00
C ARG A 258 3.15 13.80 -0.18
N ARG A 259 4.09 14.01 0.74
CA ARG A 259 4.74 12.95 1.54
C ARG A 259 4.21 12.87 2.98
N HIS A 260 3.57 13.94 3.50
CA HIS A 260 3.10 13.99 4.90
C HIS A 260 1.63 13.63 4.98
N LEU A 261 1.35 12.59 5.74
CA LEU A 261 0.00 12.14 6.11
C LEU A 261 -0.11 12.16 7.63
N ALA A 262 -1.29 12.53 8.13
CA ALA A 262 -1.57 12.51 9.57
C ALA A 262 -1.67 11.10 10.16
N GLU A 263 -1.98 10.11 9.31
CA GLU A 263 -2.01 8.68 9.63
C GLU A 263 -1.30 7.91 8.52
N PHE A 264 -0.33 7.09 8.89
CA PHE A 264 0.40 6.23 7.95
C PHE A 264 0.94 5.00 8.70
N TRP A 265 1.39 4.00 7.94
CA TRP A 265 1.96 2.79 8.52
C TRP A 265 3.49 2.86 8.43
N MET A 266 4.15 2.57 9.55
CA MET A 266 5.61 2.42 9.61
C MET A 266 6.00 0.95 9.70
N ILE A 267 7.18 0.65 9.16
CA ILE A 267 7.85 -0.65 9.24
C ILE A 267 9.14 -0.40 10.00
N GLU A 268 9.23 -0.92 11.22
CA GLU A 268 10.26 -0.55 12.19
C GLU A 268 10.94 -1.82 12.74
N PRO A 269 11.92 -2.40 12.02
CA PRO A 269 12.70 -3.53 12.49
C PRO A 269 13.76 -3.08 13.51
N GLU A 270 14.00 -3.92 14.52
CA GLU A 270 15.04 -3.75 15.52
C GLU A 270 15.89 -5.02 15.62
N ILE A 271 17.20 -4.85 15.66
CA ILE A 271 18.18 -5.96 15.69
C ILE A 271 19.19 -5.75 16.79
N ALA A 272 19.21 -6.65 17.77
CA ALA A 272 20.27 -6.67 18.77
C ALA A 272 21.60 -7.15 18.17
N PHE A 273 22.71 -6.65 18.70
CA PHE A 273 24.09 -7.01 18.32
C PHE A 273 24.48 -6.62 16.88
N ALA A 274 23.73 -5.75 16.24
CA ALA A 274 24.02 -5.20 14.93
C ALA A 274 24.71 -3.84 15.04
N ASN A 275 25.44 -3.47 14.02
CA ASN A 275 25.98 -2.12 13.85
C ASN A 275 25.26 -1.41 12.70
N LEU A 276 25.57 -0.11 12.49
CA LEU A 276 24.93 0.72 11.46
C LEU A 276 25.02 0.10 10.05
N MET A 277 26.11 -0.57 9.72
CA MET A 277 26.29 -1.18 8.39
C MET A 277 25.46 -2.46 8.22
N ASP A 278 25.25 -3.21 9.32
CA ASP A 278 24.35 -4.37 9.32
C ASP A 278 22.90 -3.91 9.08
N ASP A 279 22.51 -2.78 9.69
CA ASP A 279 21.19 -2.17 9.51
C ASP A 279 21.01 -1.66 8.07
N ALA A 280 21.99 -0.94 7.51
CA ALA A 280 21.98 -0.52 6.12
C ALA A 280 21.84 -1.70 5.14
N ALA A 281 22.55 -2.80 5.40
CA ALA A 281 22.47 -4.02 4.59
C ALA A 281 21.10 -4.70 4.70
N LEU A 282 20.48 -4.70 5.87
CA LEU A 282 19.12 -5.23 6.05
C LEU A 282 18.12 -4.37 5.28
N ALA A 283 18.21 -3.04 5.38
CA ALA A 283 17.32 -2.12 4.70
C ALA A 283 17.42 -2.25 3.16
N GLU A 284 18.65 -2.40 2.61
CA GLU A 284 18.84 -2.69 1.18
C GLU A 284 18.14 -3.98 0.76
N GLN A 285 18.38 -5.08 1.48
CA GLN A 285 17.78 -6.38 1.19
C GLN A 285 16.24 -6.32 1.28
N PHE A 286 15.73 -5.63 2.29
CA PHE A 286 14.31 -5.46 2.52
C PHE A 286 13.63 -4.72 1.38
N LEU A 287 14.13 -3.54 1.01
CA LEU A 287 13.56 -2.73 -0.06
C LEU A 287 13.59 -3.46 -1.41
N LYS A 288 14.70 -4.11 -1.73
CA LYS A 288 14.80 -4.93 -2.95
C LYS A 288 13.80 -6.07 -2.96
N TYR A 289 13.62 -6.75 -1.84
CA TYR A 289 12.68 -7.86 -1.71
C TYR A 289 11.23 -7.44 -1.95
N ILE A 290 10.77 -6.38 -1.28
CA ILE A 290 9.37 -5.94 -1.40
C ILE A 290 9.08 -5.35 -2.79
N PHE A 291 10.01 -4.62 -3.40
CA PHE A 291 9.85 -4.10 -4.77
C PHE A 291 9.86 -5.21 -5.80
N LYS A 292 10.72 -6.23 -5.63
CA LYS A 292 10.71 -7.41 -6.49
C LYS A 292 9.39 -8.18 -6.37
N ALA A 293 8.85 -8.34 -5.17
CA ALA A 293 7.55 -9.00 -4.97
C ALA A 293 6.44 -8.31 -5.75
N VAL A 294 6.39 -6.97 -5.76
CA VAL A 294 5.38 -6.23 -6.55
C VAL A 294 5.60 -6.39 -8.04
N LEU A 295 6.84 -6.34 -8.52
CA LEU A 295 7.17 -6.57 -9.94
C LEU A 295 6.73 -7.96 -10.41
N ASP A 296 6.95 -8.99 -9.58
CA ASP A 296 6.65 -10.37 -9.92
C ASP A 296 5.14 -10.71 -9.77
N GLU A 297 4.49 -10.20 -8.72
CA GLU A 297 3.15 -10.63 -8.33
C GLU A 297 2.02 -9.69 -8.80
N ARG A 298 2.34 -8.46 -9.22
CA ARG A 298 1.36 -7.39 -9.57
C ARG A 298 1.67 -6.70 -10.89
N SER A 299 2.19 -7.45 -11.85
CA SER A 299 2.59 -6.91 -13.17
C SER A 299 1.46 -6.19 -13.89
N ASP A 300 0.23 -6.69 -13.83
CA ASP A 300 -0.95 -6.08 -14.46
C ASP A 300 -1.30 -4.73 -13.82
N ASP A 301 -1.28 -4.66 -12.49
CA ASP A 301 -1.54 -3.43 -11.74
C ASP A 301 -0.43 -2.41 -12.00
N LEU A 302 0.83 -2.85 -12.06
CA LEU A 302 1.96 -2.00 -12.42
C LEU A 302 1.89 -1.49 -13.87
N ALA A 303 1.46 -2.33 -14.81
CA ALA A 303 1.25 -1.92 -16.20
C ALA A 303 0.19 -0.81 -16.31
N PHE A 304 -0.87 -0.89 -15.50
CA PHE A 304 -1.86 0.19 -15.41
C PHE A 304 -1.24 1.47 -14.86
N PHE A 305 -0.50 1.42 -13.75
CA PHE A 305 0.17 2.60 -13.19
C PHE A 305 1.18 3.19 -14.17
N ASN A 306 1.98 2.36 -14.82
CA ASN A 306 2.97 2.78 -15.81
C ASN A 306 2.33 3.50 -17.02
N LYS A 307 1.15 3.06 -17.42
CA LYS A 307 0.44 3.66 -18.55
C LYS A 307 -0.27 4.96 -18.21
N PHE A 308 -0.91 5.04 -17.04
CA PHE A 308 -1.88 6.08 -16.73
C PHE A 308 -1.49 7.03 -15.60
N VAL A 309 -0.49 6.68 -14.78
CA VAL A 309 -0.11 7.45 -13.60
C VAL A 309 1.34 7.95 -13.71
N ASP A 310 2.29 7.03 -13.87
CA ASP A 310 3.72 7.36 -13.96
C ASP A 310 4.43 6.39 -14.90
N LYS A 311 4.80 6.89 -16.06
CA LYS A 311 5.45 6.12 -17.15
C LYS A 311 6.80 5.52 -16.78
N THR A 312 7.37 5.90 -15.65
CA THR A 312 8.69 5.48 -15.19
C THR A 312 8.64 4.49 -14.03
N VAL A 313 7.46 4.17 -13.49
CA VAL A 313 7.34 3.38 -12.26
C VAL A 313 8.00 2.01 -12.36
N ILE A 314 7.78 1.28 -13.46
CA ILE A 314 8.39 -0.06 -13.64
C ILE A 314 9.90 0.05 -13.76
N SER A 315 10.40 0.90 -14.66
CA SER A 315 11.85 1.05 -14.87
C SER A 315 12.59 1.55 -13.63
N ARG A 316 11.96 2.40 -12.81
CA ARG A 316 12.53 2.82 -11.52
C ARG A 316 12.62 1.66 -10.52
N LEU A 317 11.55 0.85 -10.39
CA LEU A 317 11.57 -0.31 -9.51
C LEU A 317 12.61 -1.35 -9.95
N GLU A 318 12.69 -1.64 -11.26
CA GLU A 318 13.70 -2.55 -11.83
C GLU A 318 15.12 -2.01 -11.59
N SER A 319 15.36 -0.73 -11.83
CA SER A 319 16.66 -0.08 -11.57
C SER A 319 17.02 -0.18 -10.08
N PHE A 320 16.07 0.07 -9.20
CA PHE A 320 16.27 0.00 -7.75
C PHE A 320 16.66 -1.41 -7.31
N VAL A 321 15.92 -2.42 -7.74
CA VAL A 321 16.15 -3.84 -7.38
C VAL A 321 17.52 -4.32 -7.86
N ASN A 322 17.97 -3.86 -9.04
CA ASN A 322 19.22 -4.28 -9.66
C ASN A 322 20.44 -3.43 -9.26
N SER A 323 20.25 -2.32 -8.52
CA SER A 323 21.35 -1.46 -8.07
C SER A 323 21.93 -1.97 -6.75
N GLU A 324 23.24 -1.85 -6.54
CA GLU A 324 23.85 -1.88 -5.23
C GLU A 324 23.72 -0.49 -4.58
N PHE A 325 23.42 -0.44 -3.29
CA PHE A 325 23.37 0.83 -2.58
C PHE A 325 24.78 1.38 -2.40
N ALA A 326 24.94 2.67 -2.61
CA ALA A 326 26.15 3.38 -2.23
C ALA A 326 26.09 3.73 -0.73
N VAL A 327 27.25 3.96 -0.14
CA VAL A 327 27.40 4.54 1.20
C VAL A 327 28.17 5.84 1.06
N MET A 328 27.73 6.88 1.75
CA MET A 328 28.34 8.20 1.72
C MET A 328 28.30 8.82 3.11
N GLU A 329 29.43 9.37 3.56
CA GLU A 329 29.48 10.14 4.78
C GLU A 329 28.67 11.44 4.66
N TYR A 330 27.95 11.84 5.71
CA TYR A 330 27.22 13.12 5.72
C TYR A 330 28.14 14.32 5.37
N THR A 331 29.36 14.32 5.89
CA THR A 331 30.33 15.37 5.59
C THR A 331 30.66 15.43 4.09
N GLU A 332 30.84 14.27 3.44
CA GLU A 332 31.07 14.15 2.00
C GLU A 332 29.83 14.61 1.21
N ALA A 333 28.63 14.24 1.67
CA ALA A 333 27.37 14.69 1.07
C ALA A 333 27.25 16.22 1.05
N ILE A 334 27.55 16.90 2.16
CA ILE A 334 27.57 18.36 2.23
C ILE A 334 28.61 18.97 1.29
N GLU A 335 29.81 18.35 1.14
CA GLU A 335 30.81 18.82 0.19
C GLU A 335 30.34 18.71 -1.27
N HIS A 336 29.67 17.62 -1.64
CA HIS A 336 29.08 17.47 -2.97
C HIS A 336 28.01 18.52 -3.24
N LEU A 337 27.13 18.76 -2.27
CA LEU A 337 26.08 19.78 -2.40
C LEU A 337 26.67 21.21 -2.55
N LYS A 338 27.69 21.56 -1.77
CA LYS A 338 28.38 22.87 -1.90
C LYS A 338 29.07 23.06 -3.25
N LYS A 339 29.53 21.99 -3.88
CA LYS A 339 30.18 22.01 -5.20
C LYS A 339 29.16 21.93 -6.35
N ALA A 340 27.89 21.69 -6.08
CA ALA A 340 26.86 21.56 -7.10
C ALA A 340 26.66 22.88 -7.87
N LYS A 341 26.45 22.76 -9.19
CA LYS A 341 26.19 23.92 -10.08
C LYS A 341 24.70 24.30 -10.12
N VAL A 342 23.99 24.04 -9.06
CA VAL A 342 22.56 24.37 -8.89
C VAL A 342 22.39 25.29 -7.68
N THR A 343 21.39 26.13 -7.72
CA THR A 343 21.02 26.96 -6.57
C THR A 343 19.94 26.22 -5.79
N PHE A 344 20.23 25.87 -4.56
CA PHE A 344 19.28 25.30 -3.63
C PHE A 344 18.48 26.41 -2.93
N GLU A 345 17.25 26.13 -2.59
CA GLU A 345 16.41 27.02 -1.76
C GLU A 345 17.02 27.14 -0.36
N PHE A 346 17.45 25.99 0.19
CA PHE A 346 18.14 25.90 1.45
C PHE A 346 19.65 25.68 1.22
N GLN A 347 20.48 26.58 1.72
CA GLN A 347 21.92 26.44 1.52
C GLN A 347 22.47 25.26 2.33
N PRO A 348 23.22 24.32 1.67
CA PRO A 348 23.76 23.16 2.39
C PRO A 348 24.95 23.57 3.26
N GLU A 349 24.80 23.43 4.58
CA GLU A 349 25.85 23.66 5.55
C GLU A 349 26.03 22.45 6.47
N TRP A 350 27.25 22.26 6.96
CA TRP A 350 27.50 21.18 7.91
C TRP A 350 26.78 21.45 9.23
N GLY A 351 26.00 20.50 9.70
CA GLY A 351 25.17 20.65 10.90
C GLY A 351 23.71 20.97 10.59
N CYS A 352 23.30 21.10 9.33
CA CYS A 352 21.91 21.29 8.92
C CYS A 352 21.29 19.99 8.43
N ASP A 353 19.98 19.84 8.61
CA ASP A 353 19.23 18.72 8.00
C ASP A 353 19.26 18.79 6.49
N LEU A 354 19.39 17.62 5.85
CA LEU A 354 19.21 17.51 4.41
C LEU A 354 17.74 17.73 4.05
N GLN A 355 17.51 18.68 3.14
CA GLN A 355 16.18 18.95 2.63
C GLN A 355 15.88 18.05 1.41
N ALA A 356 14.61 17.86 1.07
CA ALA A 356 14.19 17.02 -0.05
C ALA A 356 14.88 17.34 -1.40
N GLU A 357 15.31 18.58 -1.62
CA GLU A 357 16.09 18.97 -2.80
C GLU A 357 17.55 18.46 -2.73
N HIS A 358 18.14 18.43 -1.52
CA HIS A 358 19.48 17.89 -1.28
C HIS A 358 19.48 16.38 -1.47
N GLU A 359 18.54 15.68 -0.88
CA GLU A 359 18.36 14.22 -0.98
C GLU A 359 18.24 13.74 -2.43
N ARG A 360 17.39 14.43 -3.20
CA ARG A 360 17.25 14.15 -4.64
C ARG A 360 18.52 14.43 -5.41
N HIS A 361 19.18 15.55 -5.15
CA HIS A 361 20.44 15.89 -5.84
C HIS A 361 21.50 14.82 -5.58
N LEU A 362 21.66 14.37 -4.34
CA LEU A 362 22.61 13.33 -3.97
C LEU A 362 22.29 12.01 -4.66
N SER A 363 21.05 11.54 -4.55
CA SER A 363 20.65 10.23 -5.10
C SER A 363 20.55 10.20 -6.62
N GLU A 364 20.13 11.31 -7.28
CA GLU A 364 19.89 11.34 -8.73
C GLU A 364 21.09 11.84 -9.54
N HIS A 365 21.82 12.85 -9.03
CA HIS A 365 22.85 13.53 -9.81
C HIS A 365 24.27 13.24 -9.35
N VAL A 366 24.49 13.01 -8.05
CA VAL A 366 25.82 12.67 -7.53
C VAL A 366 26.09 11.18 -7.67
N VAL A 367 25.18 10.34 -7.16
CA VAL A 367 25.35 8.88 -7.10
C VAL A 367 24.65 8.16 -8.26
N GLY A 368 23.48 8.63 -8.67
CA GLY A 368 22.65 8.02 -9.72
C GLY A 368 21.99 6.69 -9.34
N ARG A 369 21.96 6.36 -8.04
CA ARG A 369 21.38 5.14 -7.48
C ARG A 369 21.07 5.34 -5.99
N PRO A 370 20.39 4.39 -5.31
CA PRO A 370 20.16 4.51 -3.87
C PRO A 370 21.47 4.66 -3.09
N VAL A 371 21.45 5.53 -2.09
CA VAL A 371 22.62 5.84 -1.26
C VAL A 371 22.21 5.95 0.21
N ALA A 372 22.94 5.24 1.08
CA ALA A 372 22.86 5.43 2.52
C ALA A 372 23.83 6.55 2.91
N VAL A 373 23.29 7.70 3.32
CA VAL A 373 24.08 8.78 3.93
C VAL A 373 24.19 8.47 5.40
N ILE A 374 25.43 8.43 5.94
CA ILE A 374 25.71 7.95 7.30
C ILE A 374 26.45 9.00 8.13
N ASN A 375 26.46 8.80 9.45
CA ASN A 375 27.24 9.58 10.40
C ASN A 375 26.86 11.07 10.43
N TYR A 376 25.59 11.31 10.74
CA TYR A 376 25.03 12.65 10.83
C TYR A 376 25.53 13.42 12.06
N PRO A 377 25.53 14.76 12.03
CA PRO A 377 25.79 15.58 13.22
C PRO A 377 24.83 15.26 14.36
N LYS A 378 25.34 15.12 15.59
CA LYS A 378 24.55 14.77 16.77
C LYS A 378 23.44 15.76 17.09
N ASP A 379 23.65 17.05 16.78
CA ASP A 379 22.74 18.12 17.19
C ASP A 379 21.43 18.17 16.36
N ILE A 380 21.38 17.40 15.24
CA ILE A 380 20.22 17.34 14.36
C ILE A 380 19.55 15.94 14.36
N LYS A 381 19.98 15.02 15.19
CA LYS A 381 19.43 13.66 15.27
C LYS A 381 18.93 13.36 16.69
N ALA A 382 18.09 12.34 16.81
CA ALA A 382 17.43 11.99 18.06
C ALA A 382 18.40 11.50 19.15
N PHE A 383 17.99 11.64 20.40
CA PHE A 383 18.80 11.40 21.61
C PHE A 383 19.28 9.95 21.79
N TYR A 384 18.58 8.98 21.22
CA TYR A 384 18.86 7.56 21.39
C TYR A 384 19.96 7.03 20.47
N MET A 385 20.38 7.79 19.46
CA MET A 385 21.38 7.36 18.49
C MET A 385 22.78 7.32 19.10
N ARG A 386 23.54 6.25 18.82
CA ARG A 386 24.88 6.04 19.36
C ARG A 386 25.84 7.13 18.88
N MET A 387 26.51 7.80 19.86
CA MET A 387 27.58 8.74 19.57
C MET A 387 28.79 8.04 18.96
N ASN A 388 29.34 8.58 17.88
CA ASN A 388 30.61 8.14 17.30
C ASN A 388 31.81 8.63 18.12
N ASP A 389 32.97 8.00 17.92
CA ASP A 389 34.19 8.29 18.69
C ASP A 389 34.73 9.72 18.45
N ASP A 390 34.30 10.39 17.39
CA ASP A 390 34.64 11.79 17.09
C ASP A 390 33.94 12.80 18.02
N GLY A 391 32.95 12.35 18.80
CA GLY A 391 32.15 13.18 19.72
C GLY A 391 31.28 14.26 19.04
N ARG A 392 31.18 14.24 17.71
CA ARG A 392 30.47 15.22 16.89
C ARG A 392 29.34 14.62 16.07
N THR A 393 29.48 13.36 15.70
CA THR A 393 28.51 12.63 14.87
C THR A 393 27.88 11.48 15.63
N VAL A 394 26.76 10.98 15.12
CA VAL A 394 26.06 9.80 15.62
C VAL A 394 25.96 8.75 14.51
N ALA A 395 25.90 7.48 14.89
CA ALA A 395 25.72 6.35 13.99
C ALA A 395 24.28 6.30 13.48
N ALA A 396 23.91 7.28 12.69
CA ALA A 396 22.63 7.43 12.01
C ALA A 396 22.81 7.21 10.51
N MET A 397 21.76 6.77 9.84
CA MET A 397 21.70 6.71 8.38
C MET A 397 20.34 7.16 7.87
N ASP A 398 20.34 7.78 6.68
CA ASP A 398 19.14 7.97 5.88
C ASP A 398 19.40 7.36 4.49
N ILE A 399 18.53 6.45 4.04
CA ILE A 399 18.62 5.86 2.70
C ILE A 399 17.82 6.73 1.74
N LEU A 400 18.53 7.30 0.78
CA LEU A 400 17.99 8.19 -0.24
C LEU A 400 17.80 7.41 -1.54
N ALA A 401 16.61 7.48 -2.13
CA ALA A 401 16.28 6.80 -3.38
C ALA A 401 15.95 7.81 -4.50
N PRO A 402 16.45 7.60 -5.74
CA PRO A 402 16.12 8.45 -6.89
C PRO A 402 14.59 8.56 -7.10
N GLY A 403 14.11 9.79 -7.32
CA GLY A 403 12.70 10.09 -7.52
C GLY A 403 11.84 10.08 -6.24
N ILE A 404 12.42 9.70 -5.09
CA ILE A 404 11.72 9.59 -3.80
C ILE A 404 12.35 10.53 -2.77
N GLY A 405 13.69 10.53 -2.61
CA GLY A 405 14.43 11.09 -1.50
C GLY A 405 14.55 10.08 -0.37
N GLU A 406 14.53 10.51 0.89
CA GLU A 406 14.58 9.61 2.04
C GLU A 406 13.42 8.59 2.01
N ILE A 407 13.77 7.31 2.14
CA ILE A 407 12.83 6.17 2.20
C ILE A 407 12.99 5.36 3.48
N VAL A 408 14.15 5.37 4.10
CA VAL A 408 14.44 4.72 5.39
C VAL A 408 15.34 5.62 6.20
N GLY A 409 14.97 5.88 7.46
CA GLY A 409 15.85 6.39 8.49
C GLY A 409 16.23 5.26 9.45
N GLY A 410 17.47 5.20 9.90
CA GLY A 410 17.94 4.17 10.82
C GLY A 410 19.11 4.63 11.67
N SER A 411 19.43 3.87 12.71
CA SER A 411 20.57 4.19 13.58
C SER A 411 21.04 2.99 14.40
N GLN A 412 22.25 3.10 14.92
CA GLN A 412 22.77 2.19 15.93
C GLN A 412 22.59 2.81 17.33
#